data_f9f5a4efca5efb39a234511226f3dcbc
#
_entry.id   f9f5a4efca5efb39a234511226f3dcbc
#
_cell.length_a   1.000
_cell.length_b   1.000
_cell.length_c   1.000
_cell.angle_alpha   90.00
_cell.angle_beta   90.00
_cell.angle_gamma   90.00
#
_symmetry.space_group_name_H-M   'P 1'
#
loop_
_entity.id
_entity.type
_entity.pdbx_description
1 polymer ?
#
loop_
_entity_poly.entity_id
_entity_poly.type
_entity_poly.pdbx_seq_one_letter_code
_entity_poly.pdbx_strand_id
1 'polypeptide(L)'
;REGAGDKVDLIHGGHGQCHAEGAIATCQRLEAYDLLWMEEPVAPTSSMDEMAKVAGATTVPVATGENLQGLEDFSRLIDKRAASILNLSPPNVGGLTEARKIATLAEMRGMQIAPHFFSYGPLTWLAMANLCMATPNVLILEANSLRESPSGPKGLNKTQFFKEPIQIDGYYFEPSGKPGLGYEYDEKFVVRRKRLA
;
A
#
# COMPACT_ATOMS: atom_id res chain seq x y z
N ARG A 1 20.51 -6.85 5.80
CA ARG A 1 21.15 -6.55 4.51
C ARG A 1 22.03 -7.71 4.02
N GLU A 2 22.87 -8.33 4.89
CA GLU A 2 23.72 -9.46 4.47
C GLU A 2 22.95 -10.60 3.79
N GLY A 3 21.78 -11.00 4.35
CA GLY A 3 20.98 -12.08 3.79
C GLY A 3 20.20 -11.71 2.51
N ALA A 4 19.88 -10.44 2.31
CA ALA A 4 19.12 -9.95 1.14
C ALA A 4 20.04 -9.55 -0.02
N GLY A 5 21.28 -9.19 0.24
CA GLY A 5 22.19 -8.59 -0.75
C GLY A 5 21.74 -7.19 -1.18
N ASP A 6 22.38 -6.64 -2.19
CA ASP A 6 22.17 -5.24 -2.63
C ASP A 6 21.11 -5.07 -3.73
N LYS A 7 20.55 -6.19 -4.22
CA LYS A 7 19.57 -6.17 -5.32
C LYS A 7 18.11 -6.14 -4.87
N VAL A 8 17.87 -6.12 -3.56
CA VAL A 8 16.53 -6.16 -2.96
C VAL A 8 16.39 -4.97 -2.03
N ASP A 9 15.36 -4.17 -2.27
CA ASP A 9 14.96 -3.11 -1.35
C ASP A 9 14.39 -3.72 -0.06
N LEU A 10 14.73 -3.12 1.07
CA LEU A 10 14.26 -3.55 2.38
C LEU A 10 13.25 -2.57 2.93
N ILE A 11 12.18 -3.10 3.49
CA ILE A 11 11.13 -2.35 4.17
C ILE A 11 11.01 -2.90 5.59
N HIS A 12 10.82 -2.02 6.56
CA HIS A 12 10.51 -2.44 7.92
C HIS A 12 9.08 -2.02 8.28
N GLY A 13 8.21 -3.00 8.58
CA GLY A 13 6.84 -2.77 9.04
C GLY A 13 6.78 -2.62 10.57
N GLY A 14 6.40 -1.43 11.05
CA GLY A 14 6.27 -1.12 12.48
C GLY A 14 4.88 -1.37 13.04
N HIS A 15 3.86 -1.33 12.19
CA HIS A 15 2.43 -1.51 12.55
C HIS A 15 1.97 -0.64 13.73
N GLY A 16 2.55 0.56 13.88
CA GLY A 16 2.17 1.51 14.91
C GLY A 16 2.44 1.07 16.36
N GLN A 17 3.35 0.13 16.57
CA GLN A 17 3.54 -0.47 17.90
C GLN A 17 4.49 0.30 18.81
N CYS A 18 5.22 1.28 18.29
CA CYS A 18 6.18 2.05 19.08
C CYS A 18 5.60 3.42 19.50
N HIS A 19 6.17 3.97 20.58
CA HIS A 19 6.11 5.39 20.86
C HIS A 19 7.20 6.13 20.07
N ALA A 20 7.08 7.45 19.89
CA ALA A 20 7.95 8.23 19.03
C ALA A 20 9.45 8.05 19.34
N GLU A 21 9.83 8.08 20.61
CA GLU A 21 11.23 7.93 21.04
C GLU A 21 11.82 6.56 20.66
N GLY A 22 11.04 5.48 20.87
CA GLY A 22 11.45 4.13 20.49
C GLY A 22 11.54 3.96 18.97
N ALA A 23 10.59 4.55 18.23
CA ALA A 23 10.58 4.56 16.78
C ALA A 23 11.78 5.32 16.21
N ILE A 24 12.11 6.49 16.76
CA ILE A 24 13.29 7.28 16.37
C ILE A 24 14.57 6.48 16.59
N ALA A 25 14.74 5.89 17.78
CA ALA A 25 15.92 5.07 18.09
C ALA A 25 16.04 3.85 17.17
N THR A 26 14.91 3.25 16.77
CA THR A 26 14.89 2.16 15.82
C THR A 26 15.26 2.62 14.42
N CYS A 27 14.65 3.68 13.91
CA CYS A 27 14.96 4.25 12.60
C CYS A 27 16.43 4.61 12.48
N GLN A 28 17.01 5.31 13.47
CA GLN A 28 18.42 5.69 13.48
C GLN A 28 19.38 4.50 13.43
N ARG A 29 19.04 3.39 14.09
CA ARG A 29 19.81 2.13 13.98
C ARG A 29 19.68 1.46 12.62
N LEU A 30 18.57 1.67 11.95
CA LEU A 30 18.28 1.08 10.65
C LEU A 30 18.81 1.91 9.47
N GLU A 31 19.25 3.17 9.68
CA GLU A 31 19.83 4.02 8.65
C GLU A 31 21.02 3.36 7.92
N ALA A 32 21.84 2.58 8.65
CA ALA A 32 22.97 1.86 8.09
C ALA A 32 22.58 0.73 7.11
N TYR A 33 21.30 0.36 7.04
CA TYR A 33 20.84 -0.75 6.20
C TYR A 33 20.17 -0.31 4.90
N ASP A 34 20.09 0.99 4.64
CA ASP A 34 19.51 1.56 3.41
C ASP A 34 18.12 1.00 3.14
N LEU A 35 17.18 1.33 4.04
CA LEU A 35 15.78 0.93 3.88
C LEU A 35 15.08 1.80 2.84
N LEU A 36 14.23 1.18 2.02
CA LEU A 36 13.33 1.89 1.13
C LEU A 36 12.35 2.77 1.94
N TRP A 37 11.81 2.22 3.04
CA TRP A 37 11.08 2.97 4.07
C TRP A 37 10.93 2.20 5.38
N MET A 38 10.60 2.95 6.42
CA MET A 38 10.02 2.47 7.68
C MET A 38 8.52 2.72 7.63
N GLU A 39 7.72 1.65 7.72
CA GLU A 39 6.26 1.72 7.64
C GLU A 39 5.64 1.77 9.03
N GLU A 40 4.71 2.70 9.21
CA GLU A 40 3.97 2.92 10.47
C GLU A 40 4.84 2.79 11.73
N PRO A 41 5.93 3.58 11.88
CA PRO A 41 6.77 3.53 13.08
C PRO A 41 5.97 3.81 14.36
N VAL A 42 4.96 4.67 14.28
CA VAL A 42 3.96 4.95 15.33
C VAL A 42 2.57 4.92 14.71
N ALA A 43 1.52 4.76 15.52
CA ALA A 43 0.15 4.72 15.01
C ALA A 43 -0.31 6.12 14.54
N PRO A 44 -0.58 6.33 13.24
CA PRO A 44 -0.98 7.64 12.72
C PRO A 44 -2.37 8.06 13.21
N THR A 45 -3.22 7.09 13.53
CA THR A 45 -4.57 7.32 14.05
C THR A 45 -4.57 7.85 15.49
N SER A 46 -3.49 7.63 16.25
CA SER A 46 -3.36 8.12 17.63
C SER A 46 -2.63 9.46 17.71
N SER A 47 -1.62 9.69 16.88
CA SER A 47 -0.89 10.97 16.88
C SER A 47 -0.10 11.20 15.59
N MET A 48 -0.62 12.04 14.70
CA MET A 48 0.13 12.52 13.53
C MET A 48 1.32 13.41 13.92
N ASP A 49 1.31 14.03 15.09
CA ASP A 49 2.43 14.85 15.57
C ASP A 49 3.61 13.97 15.98
N GLU A 50 3.34 12.83 16.60
CA GLU A 50 4.39 11.85 16.90
C GLU A 50 4.97 11.26 15.61
N MET A 51 4.15 10.96 14.62
CA MET A 51 4.61 10.51 13.31
C MET A 51 5.50 11.57 12.64
N ALA A 52 5.10 12.84 12.67
CA ALA A 52 5.89 13.95 12.14
C ALA A 52 7.23 14.11 12.88
N LYS A 53 7.24 13.93 14.21
CA LYS A 53 8.46 13.93 15.01
C LYS A 53 9.43 12.81 14.59
N VAL A 54 8.91 11.60 14.34
CA VAL A 54 9.73 10.48 13.83
C VAL A 54 10.27 10.79 12.45
N ALA A 55 9.41 11.21 11.51
CA ALA A 55 9.81 11.52 10.15
C ALA A 55 10.87 12.63 10.07
N GLY A 56 10.82 13.59 11.00
CA GLY A 56 11.83 14.68 11.08
C GLY A 56 13.13 14.30 11.79
N ALA A 57 13.22 13.12 12.43
CA ALA A 57 14.35 12.70 13.24
C ALA A 57 15.20 11.57 12.64
N THR A 58 14.88 11.13 11.42
CA THR A 58 15.59 10.05 10.71
C THR A 58 15.78 10.39 9.23
N THR A 59 16.81 9.79 8.63
CA THR A 59 17.03 9.83 7.18
C THR A 59 16.29 8.70 6.44
N VAL A 60 15.81 7.68 7.17
CA VAL A 60 14.97 6.62 6.58
C VAL A 60 13.62 7.22 6.17
N PRO A 61 13.18 7.07 4.92
CA PRO A 61 11.86 7.52 4.53
C PRO A 61 10.76 6.86 5.38
N VAL A 62 9.79 7.65 5.84
CA VAL A 62 8.64 7.14 6.59
C VAL A 62 7.47 6.96 5.65
N ALA A 63 6.83 5.79 5.69
CA ALA A 63 5.60 5.49 4.98
C ALA A 63 4.47 5.22 5.97
N THR A 64 3.26 5.70 5.67
CA THR A 64 2.06 5.45 6.48
C THR A 64 0.79 5.78 5.72
N GLY A 65 -0.36 5.37 6.25
CA GLY A 65 -1.67 5.75 5.74
C GLY A 65 -2.63 4.60 5.50
N GLU A 66 -2.23 3.36 5.70
CA GLU A 66 -3.08 2.19 5.45
C GLU A 66 -4.37 2.20 6.28
N ASN A 67 -4.33 2.80 7.48
CA ASN A 67 -5.44 2.91 8.41
C ASN A 67 -6.18 4.27 8.37
N LEU A 68 -5.73 5.22 7.55
CA LEU A 68 -6.35 6.53 7.41
C LEU A 68 -7.57 6.49 6.50
N GLN A 69 -8.50 7.42 6.73
CA GLN A 69 -9.77 7.46 6.02
C GLN A 69 -9.98 8.82 5.32
N GLY A 70 -10.36 8.73 4.04
CA GLY A 70 -10.74 9.91 3.28
C GLY A 70 -9.63 10.93 3.04
N LEU A 71 -9.94 11.96 2.29
CA LEU A 71 -9.01 13.01 1.88
C LEU A 71 -8.52 13.88 3.06
N GLU A 72 -9.38 14.10 4.07
CA GLU A 72 -9.07 15.00 5.20
C GLU A 72 -7.89 14.48 6.03
N ASP A 73 -7.89 13.17 6.39
CA ASP A 73 -6.79 12.58 7.15
C ASP A 73 -5.46 12.67 6.39
N PHE A 74 -5.48 12.40 5.08
CA PHE A 74 -4.29 12.52 4.25
C PHE A 74 -3.83 13.97 4.08
N SER A 75 -4.74 14.93 3.97
CA SER A 75 -4.38 16.35 3.95
C SER A 75 -3.64 16.74 5.22
N ARG A 76 -4.15 16.33 6.38
CA ARG A 76 -3.51 16.58 7.70
C ARG A 76 -2.13 15.91 7.79
N LEU A 77 -2.01 14.66 7.32
CA LEU A 77 -0.74 13.93 7.29
C LEU A 77 0.32 14.68 6.45
N ILE A 78 -0.08 15.12 5.25
CA ILE A 78 0.77 15.85 4.31
C ILE A 78 1.18 17.22 4.88
N ASP A 79 0.22 17.99 5.43
CA ASP A 79 0.48 19.32 5.98
C ASP A 79 1.45 19.26 7.17
N LYS A 80 1.38 18.20 7.98
CA LYS A 80 2.31 17.95 9.08
C LYS A 80 3.67 17.38 8.64
N ARG A 81 3.83 17.03 7.37
CA ARG A 81 5.01 16.31 6.85
C ARG A 81 5.32 15.04 7.66
N ALA A 82 4.28 14.33 8.03
CA ALA A 82 4.37 13.16 8.90
C ALA A 82 4.84 11.89 8.17
N ALA A 83 4.96 11.94 6.86
CA ALA A 83 5.50 10.85 6.03
C ALA A 83 6.10 11.41 4.74
N SER A 84 6.89 10.59 4.05
CA SER A 84 7.40 10.85 2.69
C SER A 84 6.64 10.03 1.64
N ILE A 85 6.07 8.90 2.03
CA ILE A 85 5.37 7.95 1.18
C ILE A 85 3.99 7.67 1.80
N LEU A 86 2.96 7.70 0.97
CA LEU A 86 1.59 7.44 1.42
C LEU A 86 1.16 6.02 1.06
N ASN A 87 0.94 5.18 2.08
CA ASN A 87 0.40 3.83 1.93
C ASN A 87 -1.14 3.86 1.94
N LEU A 88 -1.74 4.61 1.03
CA LEU A 88 -3.21 4.68 0.98
C LEU A 88 -3.83 3.33 0.59
N SER A 89 -4.95 3.02 1.23
CA SER A 89 -5.75 1.82 0.92
C SER A 89 -7.08 2.24 0.30
N PRO A 90 -7.33 2.03 -1.01
CA PRO A 90 -8.54 2.48 -1.67
C PRO A 90 -9.85 2.09 -0.97
N PRO A 91 -10.01 0.89 -0.41
CA PRO A 91 -11.20 0.58 0.37
C PRO A 91 -11.39 1.48 1.60
N ASN A 92 -10.30 1.80 2.31
CA ASN A 92 -10.35 2.59 3.53
C ASN A 92 -10.60 4.07 3.26
N VAL A 93 -10.07 4.59 2.15
CA VAL A 93 -10.25 6.01 1.80
C VAL A 93 -11.57 6.32 1.09
N GLY A 94 -12.39 5.31 0.78
CA GLY A 94 -13.70 5.51 0.14
C GLY A 94 -13.73 5.24 -1.37
N GLY A 95 -12.74 4.52 -1.91
CA GLY A 95 -12.70 4.05 -3.30
C GLY A 95 -11.72 4.83 -4.19
N LEU A 96 -11.74 4.49 -5.48
CA LEU A 96 -10.77 4.99 -6.46
C LEU A 96 -10.81 6.52 -6.63
N THR A 97 -11.97 7.13 -6.56
CA THR A 97 -12.12 8.58 -6.70
C THR A 97 -11.40 9.33 -5.59
N GLU A 98 -11.59 8.92 -4.34
CA GLU A 98 -10.90 9.53 -3.20
C GLU A 98 -9.40 9.20 -3.22
N ALA A 99 -9.03 7.97 -3.53
CA ALA A 99 -7.64 7.56 -3.67
C ALA A 99 -6.90 8.41 -4.73
N ARG A 100 -7.55 8.72 -5.87
CA ARG A 100 -6.98 9.59 -6.91
C ARG A 100 -6.79 11.02 -6.44
N LYS A 101 -7.73 11.59 -5.69
CA LYS A 101 -7.59 12.93 -5.11
C LYS A 101 -6.40 12.99 -4.14
N ILE A 102 -6.26 11.98 -3.28
CA ILE A 102 -5.14 11.87 -2.35
C ILE A 102 -3.81 11.78 -3.11
N ALA A 103 -3.74 10.94 -4.14
CA ALA A 103 -2.55 10.79 -4.98
C ALA A 103 -2.16 12.11 -5.66
N THR A 104 -3.13 12.86 -6.18
CA THR A 104 -2.90 14.19 -6.78
C THR A 104 -2.42 15.20 -5.75
N LEU A 105 -2.99 15.19 -4.54
CA LEU A 105 -2.53 16.07 -3.46
C LEU A 105 -1.08 15.76 -3.05
N ALA A 106 -0.73 14.47 -2.96
CA ALA A 106 0.63 14.01 -2.69
C ALA A 106 1.60 14.46 -3.79
N GLU A 107 1.22 14.28 -5.07
CA GLU A 107 2.02 14.71 -6.23
C GLU A 107 2.37 16.20 -6.18
N MET A 108 1.38 17.05 -5.88
CA MET A 108 1.58 18.50 -5.73
C MET A 108 2.56 18.88 -4.62
N ARG A 109 2.84 18.01 -3.71
CA ARG A 109 3.79 18.17 -2.59
C ARG A 109 5.08 17.38 -2.76
N GLY A 110 5.31 16.79 -3.95
CA GLY A 110 6.48 16.01 -4.27
C GLY A 110 6.55 14.67 -3.53
N MET A 111 5.41 14.16 -3.05
CA MET A 111 5.33 12.89 -2.32
C MET A 111 4.93 11.75 -3.25
N GLN A 112 5.41 10.55 -2.92
CA GLN A 112 5.04 9.32 -3.62
C GLN A 112 3.91 8.58 -2.90
N ILE A 113 3.22 7.73 -3.65
CA ILE A 113 2.28 6.77 -3.08
C ILE A 113 2.80 5.34 -3.29
N ALA A 114 2.58 4.49 -2.31
CA ALA A 114 2.78 3.05 -2.37
C ALA A 114 1.54 2.38 -1.78
N PRO A 115 0.49 2.15 -2.60
CA PRO A 115 -0.79 1.69 -2.08
C PRO A 115 -0.70 0.37 -1.34
N HIS A 116 -1.24 0.37 -0.11
CA HIS A 116 -1.29 -0.79 0.76
C HIS A 116 -2.36 -1.78 0.31
N PHE A 117 -2.02 -3.08 0.34
CA PHE A 117 -2.95 -4.15 0.01
C PHE A 117 -2.89 -5.29 1.03
N PHE A 118 -3.93 -5.42 1.82
CA PHE A 118 -4.10 -6.53 2.75
C PHE A 118 -5.42 -7.26 2.52
N SER A 119 -5.37 -8.45 1.96
CA SER A 119 -6.48 -9.43 1.91
C SER A 119 -7.86 -8.95 1.43
N TYR A 120 -7.98 -7.80 0.79
CA TYR A 120 -9.25 -7.26 0.26
C TYR A 120 -9.80 -8.01 -0.96
N GLY A 121 -9.04 -8.98 -1.46
CA GLY A 121 -9.43 -9.77 -2.62
C GLY A 121 -8.93 -9.21 -3.96
N PRO A 122 -8.97 -10.05 -5.00
CA PRO A 122 -8.30 -9.74 -6.28
C PRO A 122 -8.95 -8.60 -7.06
N LEU A 123 -10.26 -8.34 -6.88
CA LEU A 123 -10.92 -7.17 -7.51
C LEU A 123 -10.37 -5.86 -6.98
N THR A 124 -10.15 -5.77 -5.66
CA THR A 124 -9.54 -4.58 -5.06
C THR A 124 -8.13 -4.38 -5.57
N TRP A 125 -7.35 -5.46 -5.67
CA TRP A 125 -6.00 -5.36 -6.21
C TRP A 125 -5.98 -4.86 -7.65
N LEU A 126 -6.85 -5.38 -8.52
CA LEU A 126 -6.98 -4.91 -9.91
C LEU A 126 -7.39 -3.44 -9.98
N ALA A 127 -8.30 -3.01 -9.10
CA ALA A 127 -8.69 -1.60 -9.02
C ALA A 127 -7.50 -0.72 -8.62
N MET A 128 -6.71 -1.16 -7.64
CA MET A 128 -5.48 -0.47 -7.21
C MET A 128 -4.42 -0.45 -8.32
N ALA A 129 -4.20 -1.57 -9.02
CA ALA A 129 -3.26 -1.64 -10.13
C ALA A 129 -3.64 -0.66 -11.25
N ASN A 130 -4.93 -0.57 -11.60
CA ASN A 130 -5.41 0.42 -12.58
C ASN A 130 -5.23 1.86 -12.08
N LEU A 131 -5.45 2.13 -10.78
CA LEU A 131 -5.15 3.43 -10.20
C LEU A 131 -3.66 3.77 -10.32
N CYS A 132 -2.79 2.82 -10.00
CA CYS A 132 -1.33 2.98 -10.08
C CYS A 132 -0.89 3.29 -11.51
N MET A 133 -1.39 2.57 -12.51
CA MET A 133 -1.08 2.82 -13.92
C MET A 133 -1.50 4.20 -14.40
N ALA A 134 -2.54 4.79 -13.79
CA ALA A 134 -3.06 6.11 -14.12
C ALA A 134 -2.46 7.24 -13.25
N THR A 135 -1.46 6.95 -12.41
CA THR A 135 -0.96 7.87 -11.38
C THR A 135 0.56 8.01 -11.49
N PRO A 136 1.10 9.22 -11.75
CA PRO A 136 2.53 9.38 -12.09
C PRO A 136 3.46 9.26 -10.89
N ASN A 137 2.98 9.51 -9.66
CA ASN A 137 3.79 9.49 -8.43
C ASN A 137 3.70 8.17 -7.65
N VAL A 138 3.39 7.06 -8.31
CA VAL A 138 3.44 5.73 -7.71
C VAL A 138 4.89 5.25 -7.61
N LEU A 139 5.28 4.81 -6.42
CA LEU A 139 6.55 4.15 -6.20
C LEU A 139 6.46 2.66 -6.50
N ILE A 140 5.50 1.97 -5.87
CA ILE A 140 5.31 0.52 -5.95
C ILE A 140 3.88 0.18 -5.49
N LEU A 141 3.35 -0.94 -5.94
CA LEU A 141 2.09 -1.52 -5.47
C LEU A 141 2.34 -2.81 -4.69
N GLU A 142 1.79 -2.91 -3.51
CA GLU A 142 1.86 -4.12 -2.71
C GLU A 142 1.06 -5.28 -3.35
N ALA A 143 1.65 -6.49 -3.38
CA ALA A 143 1.08 -7.66 -4.04
C ALA A 143 1.21 -8.97 -3.21
N ASN A 144 1.41 -8.87 -1.91
CA ASN A 144 1.69 -10.00 -1.01
C ASN A 144 0.67 -11.14 -1.09
N SER A 145 -0.60 -10.82 -1.30
CA SER A 145 -1.70 -11.77 -1.24
C SER A 145 -2.11 -12.36 -2.60
N LEU A 146 -1.44 -11.99 -3.69
CA LEU A 146 -1.69 -12.55 -5.03
C LEU A 146 -0.87 -13.81 -5.30
N ARG A 147 0.25 -13.98 -4.61
CA ARG A 147 1.06 -15.20 -4.70
C ARG A 147 0.51 -16.28 -3.79
N GLU A 148 0.70 -17.54 -4.16
CA GLU A 148 0.43 -18.67 -3.28
C GLU A 148 1.29 -18.54 -2.03
N SER A 149 0.65 -18.49 -0.87
CA SER A 149 1.38 -18.59 0.39
C SER A 149 1.83 -20.04 0.58
N PRO A 150 3.13 -20.30 0.78
CA PRO A 150 3.60 -21.66 1.10
C PRO A 150 2.96 -22.24 2.36
N SER A 151 2.45 -21.38 3.25
CA SER A 151 1.81 -21.72 4.53
C SER A 151 0.29 -21.51 4.54
N GLY A 152 -0.30 -21.04 3.43
CA GLY A 152 -1.75 -20.85 3.30
C GLY A 152 -2.51 -22.17 3.06
N PRO A 153 -3.86 -22.16 3.19
CA PRO A 153 -4.66 -23.33 2.83
C PRO A 153 -4.36 -23.73 1.39
N LYS A 154 -3.88 -24.97 1.20
CA LYS A 154 -3.60 -25.50 -0.14
C LYS A 154 -4.86 -25.36 -1.02
N GLY A 155 -4.73 -24.63 -2.12
CA GLY A 155 -5.76 -24.55 -3.16
C GLY A 155 -6.48 -23.22 -3.33
N LEU A 156 -6.18 -22.15 -2.58
CA LEU A 156 -6.76 -20.83 -2.81
C LEU A 156 -5.74 -19.88 -3.48
N ASN A 157 -5.49 -20.11 -4.76
CA ASN A 157 -4.93 -19.04 -5.60
C ASN A 157 -6.03 -17.98 -5.78
N LYS A 158 -5.85 -16.79 -5.20
CA LYS A 158 -6.85 -15.71 -5.25
C LYS A 158 -7.16 -15.24 -6.67
N THR A 159 -6.34 -15.58 -7.65
CA THR A 159 -6.55 -15.27 -9.08
C THR A 159 -7.51 -16.23 -9.76
N GLN A 160 -7.81 -17.39 -9.18
CA GLN A 160 -8.72 -18.39 -9.75
C GLN A 160 -10.18 -17.94 -9.86
N PHE A 161 -10.56 -16.82 -9.21
CA PHE A 161 -11.91 -16.26 -9.29
C PHE A 161 -12.23 -15.61 -10.64
N PHE A 162 -11.25 -15.47 -11.51
CA PHE A 162 -11.43 -14.92 -12.85
C PHE A 162 -11.43 -16.02 -13.91
N LYS A 163 -12.09 -15.78 -15.04
CA LYS A 163 -12.06 -16.69 -16.20
C LYS A 163 -10.64 -16.90 -16.73
N GLU A 164 -9.82 -15.86 -16.61
CA GLU A 164 -8.40 -15.87 -16.97
C GLU A 164 -7.60 -15.46 -15.73
N PRO A 165 -6.46 -16.11 -15.44
CA PRO A 165 -5.62 -15.74 -14.30
C PRO A 165 -5.01 -14.35 -14.51
N ILE A 166 -4.86 -13.60 -13.41
CA ILE A 166 -4.13 -12.33 -13.44
C ILE A 166 -2.66 -12.64 -13.78
N GLN A 167 -2.17 -12.01 -14.84
CA GLN A 167 -0.80 -12.19 -15.29
C GLN A 167 0.12 -11.23 -14.53
N ILE A 168 1.10 -11.79 -13.82
CA ILE A 168 2.19 -11.06 -13.18
C ILE A 168 3.48 -11.69 -13.64
N ASP A 169 4.27 -10.95 -14.41
CA ASP A 169 5.58 -11.39 -14.87
C ASP A 169 6.67 -10.87 -13.93
N GLY A 170 7.24 -11.79 -13.15
CA GLY A 170 8.24 -11.45 -12.14
C GLY A 170 7.68 -10.47 -11.11
N TYR A 171 8.06 -9.19 -11.22
CA TYR A 171 7.65 -8.09 -10.36
C TYR A 171 6.73 -7.08 -11.06
N TYR A 172 6.32 -7.36 -12.30
CA TYR A 172 5.55 -6.44 -13.11
C TYR A 172 4.15 -6.97 -13.39
N PHE A 173 3.19 -6.07 -13.33
CA PHE A 173 1.83 -6.30 -13.78
C PHE A 173 1.59 -5.51 -15.06
N GLU A 174 1.09 -6.19 -16.10
CA GLU A 174 0.66 -5.55 -17.32
C GLU A 174 -0.86 -5.59 -17.43
N PRO A 175 -1.53 -4.44 -17.59
CA PRO A 175 -2.97 -4.41 -17.78
C PRO A 175 -3.38 -5.15 -19.05
N SER A 176 -4.49 -5.89 -19.00
CA SER A 176 -4.97 -6.68 -20.14
C SER A 176 -5.45 -5.87 -21.35
N GLY A 177 -5.62 -4.55 -21.20
CA GLY A 177 -6.21 -3.67 -22.21
C GLY A 177 -7.72 -3.85 -22.41
N LYS A 178 -8.37 -4.77 -21.73
CA LYS A 178 -9.83 -4.99 -21.79
C LYS A 178 -10.56 -3.93 -20.97
N PRO A 179 -11.84 -3.62 -21.28
CA PRO A 179 -12.64 -2.65 -20.55
C PRO A 179 -12.80 -2.98 -19.05
N GLY A 180 -13.10 -1.96 -18.25
CA GLY A 180 -13.30 -2.07 -16.81
C GLY A 180 -11.99 -2.37 -16.07
N LEU A 181 -11.99 -3.36 -15.18
CA LEU A 181 -10.78 -3.79 -14.47
C LEU A 181 -9.90 -4.76 -15.31
N GLY A 182 -10.30 -5.04 -16.54
CA GLY A 182 -9.55 -5.86 -17.48
C GLY A 182 -9.72 -7.37 -17.31
N TYR A 183 -10.48 -7.83 -16.33
CA TYR A 183 -10.71 -9.24 -16.04
C TYR A 183 -12.19 -9.53 -15.74
N GLU A 184 -12.70 -10.68 -16.22
CA GLU A 184 -14.06 -11.13 -15.96
C GLU A 184 -14.08 -12.13 -14.82
N TYR A 185 -15.03 -11.95 -13.90
CA TYR A 185 -15.27 -12.90 -12.82
C TYR A 185 -15.84 -14.21 -13.37
N ASP A 186 -15.37 -15.36 -12.85
CA ASP A 186 -15.95 -16.66 -13.18
C ASP A 186 -17.18 -16.88 -12.29
N GLU A 187 -18.37 -16.93 -12.93
CA GLU A 187 -19.67 -17.03 -12.27
C GLU A 187 -19.81 -18.25 -11.35
N LYS A 188 -19.04 -19.33 -11.57
CA LYS A 188 -19.06 -20.51 -10.71
C LYS A 188 -18.63 -20.23 -9.26
N PHE A 189 -17.88 -19.13 -9.03
CA PHE A 189 -17.46 -18.71 -7.69
C PHE A 189 -18.44 -17.74 -7.03
N VAL A 190 -19.50 -17.31 -7.71
CA VAL A 190 -20.50 -16.40 -7.14
C VAL A 190 -21.52 -17.18 -6.31
N VAL A 191 -21.29 -17.24 -5.01
CA VAL A 191 -22.16 -17.99 -4.08
C VAL A 191 -23.49 -17.27 -3.83
N ARG A 192 -23.50 -15.93 -3.79
CA ARG A 192 -24.69 -15.13 -3.50
C ARG A 192 -24.59 -13.74 -4.13
N ARG A 193 -25.70 -13.32 -4.75
CA ARG A 193 -25.91 -11.93 -5.18
C ARG A 193 -27.05 -11.31 -4.38
N LYS A 194 -26.84 -10.11 -3.87
CA LYS A 194 -27.88 -9.29 -3.25
C LYS A 194 -27.85 -7.91 -3.92
N ARG A 195 -28.98 -7.49 -4.48
CA ARG A 195 -29.13 -6.12 -4.96
C ARG A 195 -29.25 -5.23 -3.72
N LEU A 196 -28.36 -4.27 -3.58
CA LEU A 196 -28.48 -3.21 -2.60
C LEU A 196 -29.50 -2.21 -3.16
N ALA A 197 -30.52 -1.90 -2.37
CA ALA A 197 -31.54 -0.93 -2.72
C ALA A 197 -30.98 0.49 -2.63
#